data_304ca5b438a57a41a3494bec456fe927
#
_entry.id   304ca5b438a57a41a3494bec456fe927
#
_cell.length_a   1.000
_cell.length_b   1.000
_cell.length_c   1.000
_cell.angle_alpha   90.00
_cell.angle_beta   90.00
_cell.angle_gamma   90.00
#
_symmetry.space_group_name_H-M   'P 1'
#
loop_
_entity.id
_entity.type
_entity.pdbx_description
1 polymer ?
#
loop_
_entity_poly.entity_id
_entity_poly.type
_entity_poly.pdbx_seq_one_letter_code
_entity_poly.pdbx_strand_id
1 'polypeptide(L)'
;MARRSSRHAAAHADDSVFEPFFIPGRGPAATKHGGLAAEPERERSYLAKIRPQSDGQRALMAALERHSLTVALGPAGSGKTYLAIAAAVEALTSGRVGRIVLTRPAVEAGENLGFLPGEMEDKLAPYLRPLYDALNERIGGKRVKQLMTEGAIEIAPIAFMRGRTLNNAFIVIDEAQNCTYGQIKMLLTRLGWHSTMVVTGDPDQTDLLEGMSGLRDIARRLEPLTEIAVIRLSDRDIVRHPLVAGMLTVL
;
A
#
# COMPACT_ATOMS: atom_id res chain seq x y z
N MET A 1 44.06 -40.43 26.69
CA MET A 1 42.64 -40.30 27.08
C MET A 1 42.36 -38.87 27.47
N ALA A 2 41.77 -38.06 26.59
CA ALA A 2 41.24 -36.75 26.96
C ALA A 2 40.19 -36.36 25.91
N ARG A 3 38.91 -36.31 26.33
CA ARG A 3 37.77 -35.84 25.52
C ARG A 3 37.81 -34.32 25.42
N ARG A 4 37.91 -33.77 24.23
CA ARG A 4 37.65 -32.36 23.94
C ARG A 4 36.17 -32.18 23.61
N SER A 5 35.44 -31.44 24.44
CA SER A 5 34.10 -30.97 24.18
C SER A 5 34.16 -29.73 23.25
N SER A 6 33.59 -29.82 22.09
CA SER A 6 33.37 -28.68 21.22
C SER A 6 32.09 -27.94 21.65
N ARG A 7 32.26 -26.69 22.13
CA ARG A 7 31.14 -25.77 22.33
C ARG A 7 30.67 -25.25 20.95
N HIS A 8 29.46 -25.61 20.57
CA HIS A 8 28.77 -24.93 19.46
C HIS A 8 28.29 -23.57 19.96
N ALA A 9 28.75 -22.53 19.28
CA ALA A 9 28.16 -21.19 19.36
C ALA A 9 26.81 -21.21 18.66
N ALA A 10 25.74 -20.91 19.39
CA ALA A 10 24.41 -20.70 18.85
C ALA A 10 24.42 -19.36 18.09
N ALA A 11 24.20 -19.42 16.79
CA ALA A 11 23.87 -18.26 15.97
C ALA A 11 22.46 -17.80 16.35
N HIS A 12 22.31 -16.53 16.71
CA HIS A 12 21.01 -15.89 16.84
C HIS A 12 20.37 -15.84 15.45
N ALA A 13 19.33 -16.64 15.25
CA ALA A 13 18.45 -16.51 14.11
C ALA A 13 17.58 -15.27 14.33
N ASP A 14 17.59 -14.39 13.34
CA ASP A 14 16.73 -13.22 13.22
C ASP A 14 15.29 -13.72 12.96
N ASP A 15 14.46 -13.72 14.01
CA ASP A 15 13.05 -14.13 13.95
C ASP A 15 12.17 -13.04 13.32
N SER A 16 12.53 -12.50 12.18
CA SER A 16 11.59 -11.80 11.32
C SER A 16 10.82 -12.79 10.44
N VAL A 17 10.00 -13.63 11.05
CA VAL A 17 9.10 -14.54 10.33
C VAL A 17 8.03 -13.70 9.63
N PHE A 18 8.20 -13.54 8.33
CA PHE A 18 7.17 -13.03 7.43
C PHE A 18 6.10 -14.12 7.31
N GLU A 19 4.94 -13.93 7.97
CA GLU A 19 3.81 -14.82 7.79
C GLU A 19 3.17 -14.59 6.42
N PRO A 20 2.80 -15.66 5.70
CA PRO A 20 2.29 -15.56 4.34
C PRO A 20 0.94 -14.85 4.27
N PHE A 21 0.68 -14.32 3.10
CA PHE A 21 -0.52 -13.67 2.61
C PHE A 21 -1.84 -14.33 3.05
N PHE A 22 -2.73 -13.57 3.67
CA PHE A 22 -4.03 -14.06 4.15
C PHE A 22 -5.06 -14.12 3.02
N ILE A 23 -5.55 -15.34 2.70
CA ILE A 23 -6.72 -15.56 1.84
C ILE A 23 -7.96 -15.72 2.71
N PRO A 24 -9.03 -14.88 2.57
CA PRO A 24 -10.26 -15.06 3.32
C PRO A 24 -10.90 -16.43 3.02
N GLY A 25 -11.01 -17.28 4.04
CA GLY A 25 -11.67 -18.59 3.94
C GLY A 25 -10.89 -19.79 4.51
N ARG A 26 -9.61 -19.64 4.86
CA ARG A 26 -8.84 -20.66 5.57
C ARG A 26 -8.26 -20.10 6.87
N GLY A 27 -9.07 -20.11 7.92
CA GLY A 27 -8.60 -19.77 9.27
C GLY A 27 -8.11 -21.02 10.02
N PRO A 28 -7.00 -20.96 10.76
CA PRO A 28 -6.65 -21.99 11.72
C PRO A 28 -7.57 -21.92 12.94
N ALA A 29 -7.86 -23.09 13.52
CA ALA A 29 -8.75 -23.26 14.66
C ALA A 29 -8.27 -22.44 15.88
N ALA A 30 -9.22 -21.79 16.55
CA ALA A 30 -8.97 -20.95 17.71
C ALA A 30 -8.45 -21.76 18.91
N THR A 31 -7.24 -21.43 19.38
CA THR A 31 -6.80 -21.76 20.73
C THR A 31 -6.96 -20.53 21.64
N LYS A 32 -7.83 -20.69 22.65
CA LYS A 32 -8.03 -19.72 23.73
C LYS A 32 -6.81 -19.72 24.65
N HIS A 33 -6.14 -18.57 24.82
CA HIS A 33 -5.31 -18.31 25.99
C HIS A 33 -5.42 -16.84 26.43
N GLY A 34 -5.73 -16.73 27.68
CA GLY A 34 -5.54 -15.78 28.77
C GLY A 34 -5.04 -14.38 28.48
N GLY A 35 -5.82 -13.41 29.04
CA GLY A 35 -5.58 -11.98 28.94
C GLY A 35 -4.30 -11.51 29.60
N LEU A 36 -3.71 -10.50 29.00
CA LEU A 36 -2.78 -9.55 29.61
C LEU A 36 -3.26 -8.14 29.30
N ALA A 37 -3.22 -7.31 30.34
CA ALA A 37 -3.79 -5.97 30.39
C ALA A 37 -3.23 -5.05 29.28
N ALA A 38 -4.11 -4.21 28.76
CA ALA A 38 -3.88 -3.21 27.74
C ALA A 38 -2.75 -2.23 28.08
N GLU A 39 -1.93 -1.91 27.09
CA GLU A 39 -1.12 -0.70 27.06
C GLU A 39 -1.87 0.40 26.27
N PRO A 40 -2.64 1.30 26.92
CA PRO A 40 -3.47 2.27 26.19
C PRO A 40 -2.70 3.47 25.66
N GLU A 41 -1.47 3.72 26.05
CA GLU A 41 -0.75 4.96 25.71
C GLU A 41 0.02 4.91 24.38
N ARG A 42 0.51 3.75 23.95
CA ARG A 42 1.23 3.62 22.67
C ARG A 42 0.29 3.65 21.45
N GLU A 43 -0.94 3.16 21.56
CA GLU A 43 -1.90 3.17 20.45
C GLU A 43 -2.31 4.58 20.02
N ARG A 44 -2.35 5.54 20.95
CA ARG A 44 -2.74 6.94 20.63
C ARG A 44 -1.70 7.70 19.80
N SER A 45 -0.43 7.32 19.84
CA SER A 45 0.64 8.00 19.09
C SER A 45 0.63 7.67 17.59
N TYR A 46 0.20 6.48 17.20
CA TYR A 46 0.16 6.07 15.80
C TYR A 46 -0.96 6.74 14.98
N LEU A 47 -2.04 7.17 15.63
CA LEU A 47 -3.16 7.85 14.98
C LEU A 47 -2.98 9.37 14.91
N ALA A 48 -1.78 9.89 15.11
CA ALA A 48 -1.51 11.32 14.99
C ALA A 48 -2.00 11.84 13.63
N LYS A 49 -2.79 12.92 13.65
CA LYS A 49 -3.33 13.54 12.44
C LYS A 49 -2.19 13.97 11.53
N ILE A 50 -2.21 13.48 10.30
CA ILE A 50 -1.20 13.87 9.30
C ILE A 50 -1.38 15.35 8.96
N ARG A 51 -0.24 16.04 8.89
CA ARG A 51 -0.20 17.43 8.43
C ARG A 51 0.46 17.46 7.05
N PRO A 52 -0.17 18.04 6.04
CA PRO A 52 0.44 18.23 4.74
C PRO A 52 1.66 19.15 4.86
N GLN A 53 2.75 18.79 4.22
CA GLN A 53 4.01 19.55 4.23
C GLN A 53 4.14 20.46 3.01
N SER A 54 3.23 20.33 2.02
CA SER A 54 3.20 21.14 0.82
C SER A 54 1.75 21.45 0.41
N ASP A 55 1.59 22.37 -0.54
CA ASP A 55 0.28 22.71 -1.07
C ASP A 55 -0.30 21.58 -1.92
N GLY A 56 0.55 20.87 -2.68
CA GLY A 56 0.13 19.67 -3.42
C GLY A 56 -0.39 18.57 -2.50
N GLN A 57 0.30 18.30 -1.39
CA GLN A 57 -0.16 17.34 -0.39
C GLN A 57 -1.47 17.79 0.28
N ARG A 58 -1.64 19.10 0.52
CA ARG A 58 -2.89 19.64 1.07
C ARG A 58 -4.04 19.46 0.08
N ALA A 59 -3.82 19.71 -1.19
CA ALA A 59 -4.80 19.51 -2.25
C ALA A 59 -5.18 18.03 -2.37
N LEU A 60 -4.20 17.11 -2.31
CA LEU A 60 -4.45 15.67 -2.33
C LEU A 60 -5.31 15.23 -1.14
N MET A 61 -4.96 15.63 0.08
CA MET A 61 -5.74 15.29 1.27
C MET A 61 -7.19 15.78 1.17
N ALA A 62 -7.39 17.03 0.71
CA ALA A 62 -8.73 17.58 0.49
C ALA A 62 -9.52 16.81 -0.59
N ALA A 63 -8.85 16.33 -1.65
CA ALA A 63 -9.47 15.52 -2.69
C ALA A 63 -9.91 14.15 -2.15
N LEU A 64 -9.06 13.49 -1.34
CA LEU A 64 -9.36 12.19 -0.72
C LEU A 64 -10.57 12.22 0.23
N GLU A 65 -10.86 13.38 0.80
CA GLU A 65 -12.04 13.58 1.67
C GLU A 65 -13.33 13.81 0.88
N ARG A 66 -13.24 14.42 -0.31
CA ARG A 66 -14.41 14.94 -1.05
C ARG A 66 -14.86 14.06 -2.21
N HIS A 67 -13.95 13.30 -2.82
CA HIS A 67 -14.23 12.56 -4.05
C HIS A 67 -14.20 11.06 -3.81
N SER A 68 -15.12 10.34 -4.46
CA SER A 68 -15.13 8.87 -4.45
C SER A 68 -14.00 8.26 -5.30
N LEU A 69 -13.45 9.03 -6.26
CA LEU A 69 -12.28 8.62 -7.04
C LEU A 69 -11.28 9.78 -7.13
N THR A 70 -10.05 9.50 -6.71
CA THR A 70 -8.93 10.44 -6.81
C THR A 70 -7.78 9.78 -7.56
N VAL A 71 -7.20 10.49 -8.52
CA VAL A 71 -5.97 10.09 -9.22
C VAL A 71 -4.86 11.03 -8.77
N ALA A 72 -3.85 10.51 -8.07
CA ALA A 72 -2.72 11.24 -7.54
C ALA A 72 -1.45 10.94 -8.36
N LEU A 73 -1.00 11.90 -9.14
CA LEU A 73 0.16 11.79 -10.02
C LEU A 73 1.32 12.61 -9.47
N GLY A 74 2.56 12.18 -9.75
CA GLY A 74 3.75 12.97 -9.45
C GLY A 74 4.95 12.12 -9.05
N PRO A 75 6.11 12.76 -8.77
CA PRO A 75 7.37 12.08 -8.57
C PRO A 75 7.41 11.22 -7.30
N ALA A 76 8.32 10.25 -7.29
CA ALA A 76 8.60 9.45 -6.10
C ALA A 76 9.02 10.34 -4.92
N GLY A 77 8.58 9.99 -3.70
CA GLY A 77 8.86 10.77 -2.49
C GLY A 77 7.93 11.96 -2.26
N SER A 78 6.95 12.24 -3.13
CA SER A 78 5.93 13.29 -2.90
C SER A 78 4.84 12.90 -1.90
N GLY A 79 4.86 11.67 -1.36
CA GLY A 79 3.96 11.21 -0.30
C GLY A 79 2.63 10.63 -0.77
N LYS A 80 2.41 10.40 -2.09
CA LYS A 80 1.15 9.90 -2.66
C LYS A 80 0.61 8.68 -1.94
N THR A 81 1.39 7.61 -1.93
CA THR A 81 1.03 6.33 -1.32
C THR A 81 0.79 6.45 0.18
N TYR A 82 1.68 7.16 0.86
CA TYR A 82 1.58 7.39 2.30
C TYR A 82 0.30 8.13 2.70
N LEU A 83 -0.03 9.23 1.99
CA LEU A 83 -1.25 10.00 2.23
C LEU A 83 -2.51 9.21 1.89
N ALA A 84 -2.48 8.43 0.82
CA ALA A 84 -3.59 7.55 0.45
C ALA A 84 -3.85 6.47 1.53
N ILE A 85 -2.81 5.81 2.02
CA ILE A 85 -2.92 4.81 3.10
C ILE A 85 -3.38 5.46 4.40
N ALA A 86 -2.88 6.64 4.71
CA ALA A 86 -3.31 7.37 5.91
C ALA A 86 -4.79 7.75 5.86
N ALA A 87 -5.28 8.23 4.72
CA ALA A 87 -6.69 8.51 4.52
C ALA A 87 -7.56 7.23 4.61
N ALA A 88 -7.05 6.11 4.09
CA ALA A 88 -7.70 4.80 4.20
C ALA A 88 -7.83 4.35 5.66
N VAL A 89 -6.76 4.47 6.44
CA VAL A 89 -6.77 4.15 7.89
C VAL A 89 -7.73 5.05 8.64
N GLU A 90 -7.74 6.35 8.35
CA GLU A 90 -8.68 7.29 8.97
C GLU A 90 -10.13 6.97 8.60
N ALA A 91 -10.41 6.60 7.35
CA ALA A 91 -11.73 6.19 6.91
C ALA A 91 -12.22 4.91 7.60
N LEU A 92 -11.33 3.93 7.79
CA LEU A 92 -11.64 2.69 8.51
C LEU A 92 -11.88 2.95 10.00
N THR A 93 -11.00 3.70 10.65
CA THR A 93 -11.09 3.97 12.09
C THR A 93 -12.26 4.86 12.48
N SER A 94 -12.68 5.77 11.59
CA SER A 94 -13.87 6.59 11.75
C SER A 94 -15.18 5.88 11.36
N GLY A 95 -15.10 4.64 10.85
CA GLY A 95 -16.29 3.89 10.42
C GLY A 95 -16.90 4.38 9.10
N ARG A 96 -16.22 5.24 8.35
CA ARG A 96 -16.68 5.69 7.00
C ARG A 96 -16.68 4.55 5.98
N VAL A 97 -15.78 3.59 6.15
CA VAL A 97 -15.73 2.35 5.37
C VAL A 97 -15.54 1.15 6.28
N GLY A 98 -15.96 -0.03 5.83
CA GLY A 98 -15.81 -1.27 6.58
C GLY A 98 -14.50 -2.00 6.33
N ARG A 99 -13.76 -1.63 5.28
CA ARG A 99 -12.48 -2.30 4.94
C ARG A 99 -11.57 -1.43 4.10
N ILE A 100 -10.28 -1.76 4.13
CA ILE A 100 -9.25 -1.23 3.24
C ILE A 100 -8.83 -2.32 2.26
N VAL A 101 -8.70 -1.97 0.99
CA VAL A 101 -8.17 -2.87 -0.05
C VAL A 101 -6.98 -2.18 -0.72
N LEU A 102 -5.80 -2.75 -0.58
CA LEU A 102 -4.58 -2.24 -1.18
C LEU A 102 -4.15 -3.17 -2.31
N THR A 103 -3.82 -2.59 -3.45
CA THR A 103 -3.31 -3.36 -4.59
C THR A 103 -2.18 -2.61 -5.29
N ARG A 104 -1.24 -3.38 -5.82
CA ARG A 104 -0.09 -2.87 -6.55
C ARG A 104 0.23 -3.85 -7.69
N PRO A 105 0.62 -3.37 -8.89
CA PRO A 105 1.11 -4.25 -9.94
C PRO A 105 2.41 -4.92 -9.48
N ALA A 106 2.50 -6.22 -9.65
CA ALA A 106 3.76 -6.93 -9.61
C ALA A 106 4.37 -6.80 -11.00
N VAL A 107 5.37 -5.95 -11.16
CA VAL A 107 6.11 -5.79 -12.40
C VAL A 107 7.43 -6.51 -12.25
N GLU A 108 7.68 -7.41 -13.16
CA GLU A 108 8.98 -8.09 -13.25
C GLU A 108 9.99 -7.11 -13.85
N ALA A 109 10.79 -6.49 -13.01
CA ALA A 109 11.94 -5.69 -13.46
C ALA A 109 13.02 -6.63 -14.05
N GLY A 110 12.72 -7.23 -15.21
CA GLY A 110 13.65 -8.14 -15.92
C GLY A 110 13.75 -9.56 -15.34
N GLU A 111 13.10 -9.86 -14.24
CA GLU A 111 13.06 -11.19 -13.63
C GLU A 111 11.66 -11.78 -13.77
N ASN A 112 11.54 -12.92 -14.44
CA ASN A 112 10.27 -13.64 -14.51
C ASN A 112 9.90 -14.21 -13.13
N LEU A 113 8.77 -13.81 -12.56
CA LEU A 113 8.20 -14.35 -11.31
C LEU A 113 8.20 -15.91 -11.31
N GLY A 114 8.16 -16.52 -12.49
CA GLY A 114 8.25 -17.96 -12.66
C GLY A 114 9.57 -18.59 -12.22
N PHE A 115 10.68 -17.85 -12.20
CA PHE A 115 12.00 -18.37 -11.81
C PHE A 115 12.32 -18.21 -10.31
N LEU A 116 11.53 -17.44 -9.56
CA LEU A 116 11.73 -17.34 -8.13
C LEU A 116 11.23 -18.62 -7.43
N PRO A 117 11.99 -19.20 -6.48
CA PRO A 117 11.53 -20.32 -5.69
C PRO A 117 10.42 -19.88 -4.72
N GLY A 118 9.51 -20.79 -4.35
CA GLY A 118 8.44 -20.54 -3.40
C GLY A 118 7.05 -20.47 -4.02
N GLU A 119 6.04 -20.39 -3.17
CA GLU A 119 4.65 -20.21 -3.56
C GLU A 119 4.44 -18.81 -4.18
N MET A 120 3.34 -18.62 -4.92
CA MET A 120 3.03 -17.34 -5.57
C MET A 120 3.04 -16.16 -4.57
N GLU A 121 2.63 -16.42 -3.35
CA GLU A 121 2.55 -15.45 -2.25
C GLU A 121 3.94 -14.95 -1.84
N ASP A 122 4.91 -15.86 -1.70
CA ASP A 122 6.30 -15.53 -1.37
C ASP A 122 6.95 -14.65 -2.44
N LYS A 123 6.62 -14.93 -3.70
CA LYS A 123 7.12 -14.18 -4.86
C LYS A 123 6.55 -12.76 -4.93
N LEU A 124 5.31 -12.57 -4.47
CA LEU A 124 4.64 -11.26 -4.47
C LEU A 124 4.98 -10.41 -3.24
N ALA A 125 5.44 -11.03 -2.15
CA ALA A 125 5.72 -10.36 -0.90
C ALA A 125 6.64 -9.13 -1.03
N PRO A 126 7.76 -9.14 -1.78
CA PRO A 126 8.62 -7.97 -1.96
C PRO A 126 7.90 -6.76 -2.57
N TYR A 127 7.01 -7.00 -3.52
CA TYR A 127 6.24 -5.92 -4.20
C TYR A 127 5.19 -5.29 -3.30
N LEU A 128 4.64 -6.06 -2.36
CA LEU A 128 3.60 -5.61 -1.45
C LEU A 128 4.17 -5.02 -0.15
N ARG A 129 5.44 -5.28 0.16
CA ARG A 129 6.11 -4.82 1.38
C ARG A 129 5.98 -3.32 1.65
N PRO A 130 6.15 -2.41 0.67
CA PRO A 130 5.98 -0.98 0.91
C PRO A 130 4.58 -0.59 1.43
N LEU A 131 3.54 -1.33 1.04
CA LEU A 131 2.18 -1.12 1.53
C LEU A 131 2.06 -1.56 3.00
N TYR A 132 2.67 -2.70 3.36
CA TYR A 132 2.74 -3.17 4.74
C TYR A 132 3.52 -2.19 5.63
N ASP A 133 4.65 -1.68 5.14
CA ASP A 133 5.50 -0.76 5.89
C ASP A 133 4.73 0.55 6.19
N ALA A 134 4.01 1.10 5.21
CA ALA A 134 3.20 2.30 5.40
C ALA A 134 2.03 2.07 6.37
N LEU A 135 1.36 0.91 6.33
CA LEU A 135 0.34 0.55 7.31
C LEU A 135 0.93 0.39 8.71
N ASN A 136 2.07 -0.32 8.81
CA ASN A 136 2.74 -0.57 10.09
C ASN A 136 3.18 0.75 10.75
N GLU A 137 3.68 1.69 9.96
CA GLU A 137 4.04 3.03 10.45
C GLU A 137 2.81 3.78 11.00
N ARG A 138 1.64 3.61 10.36
CA ARG A 138 0.41 4.31 10.75
C ARG A 138 -0.31 3.75 11.97
N ILE A 139 -0.40 2.43 12.09
CA ILE A 139 -1.22 1.79 13.13
C ILE A 139 -0.50 0.69 13.90
N GLY A 140 0.77 0.45 13.62
CA GLY A 140 1.57 -0.59 14.26
C GLY A 140 1.31 -2.00 13.74
N GLY A 141 2.37 -2.82 13.64
CA GLY A 141 2.29 -4.14 13.02
C GLY A 141 1.31 -5.10 13.70
N LYS A 142 1.18 -5.04 15.03
CA LYS A 142 0.21 -5.87 15.77
C LYS A 142 -1.24 -5.58 15.34
N ARG A 143 -1.58 -4.29 15.16
CA ARG A 143 -2.92 -3.88 14.75
C ARG A 143 -3.18 -4.21 13.28
N VAL A 144 -2.17 -4.05 12.41
CA VAL A 144 -2.25 -4.46 11.00
C VAL A 144 -2.57 -5.95 10.89
N LYS A 145 -1.80 -6.81 11.56
CA LYS A 145 -2.04 -8.28 11.58
C LYS A 145 -3.46 -8.62 12.05
N GLN A 146 -3.93 -7.99 13.13
CA GLN A 146 -5.27 -8.18 13.64
C GLN A 146 -6.34 -7.81 12.60
N LEU A 147 -6.26 -6.62 12.00
CA LEU A 147 -7.22 -6.13 11.01
C LEU A 147 -7.21 -6.97 9.72
N MET A 148 -6.06 -7.52 9.34
CA MET A 148 -5.97 -8.48 8.24
C MET A 148 -6.67 -9.80 8.57
N THR A 149 -6.48 -10.33 9.78
CA THR A 149 -7.16 -11.54 10.24
C THR A 149 -8.68 -11.35 10.30
N GLU A 150 -9.13 -10.15 10.69
CA GLU A 150 -10.55 -9.76 10.70
C GLU A 150 -11.12 -9.50 9.30
N GLY A 151 -10.28 -9.45 8.25
CA GLY A 151 -10.67 -9.11 6.88
C GLY A 151 -10.97 -7.61 6.68
N ALA A 152 -10.64 -6.78 7.64
CA ALA A 152 -10.79 -5.32 7.56
C ALA A 152 -9.65 -4.66 6.74
N ILE A 153 -8.52 -5.32 6.57
CA ILE A 153 -7.45 -4.93 5.64
C ILE A 153 -7.15 -6.10 4.72
N GLU A 154 -7.14 -5.85 3.43
CA GLU A 154 -6.76 -6.79 2.38
C GLU A 154 -5.65 -6.18 1.54
N ILE A 155 -4.55 -6.90 1.34
CA ILE A 155 -3.49 -6.52 0.41
C ILE A 155 -3.38 -7.63 -0.63
N ALA A 156 -3.64 -7.32 -1.90
CA ALA A 156 -3.71 -8.33 -2.94
C ALA A 156 -3.19 -7.82 -4.29
N PRO A 157 -2.60 -8.68 -5.11
CA PRO A 157 -2.22 -8.35 -6.48
C PRO A 157 -3.42 -7.96 -7.33
N ILE A 158 -3.19 -7.17 -8.37
CA ILE A 158 -4.23 -6.69 -9.31
C ILE A 158 -5.09 -7.82 -9.88
N ALA A 159 -4.50 -8.97 -10.17
CA ALA A 159 -5.21 -10.12 -10.73
C ALA A 159 -6.40 -10.59 -9.85
N PHE A 160 -6.28 -10.45 -8.54
CA PHE A 160 -7.31 -10.85 -7.57
C PHE A 160 -8.47 -9.84 -7.47
N MET A 161 -8.37 -8.69 -8.13
CA MET A 161 -9.44 -7.69 -8.18
C MET A 161 -10.47 -7.98 -9.29
N ARG A 162 -10.13 -8.87 -10.24
CA ARG A 162 -10.98 -9.17 -11.38
C ARG A 162 -12.30 -9.81 -10.95
N GLY A 163 -13.42 -9.35 -11.52
CA GLY A 163 -14.76 -9.90 -11.24
C GLY A 163 -15.37 -9.48 -9.90
N ARG A 164 -14.68 -8.69 -9.10
CA ARG A 164 -15.17 -8.21 -7.79
C ARG A 164 -15.87 -6.86 -7.93
N THR A 165 -16.77 -6.57 -6.98
CA THR A 165 -17.29 -5.23 -6.70
C THR A 165 -16.92 -4.91 -5.26
N LEU A 166 -16.19 -3.82 -5.04
CA LEU A 166 -15.63 -3.45 -3.75
C LEU A 166 -16.55 -2.41 -3.08
N ASN A 167 -17.57 -2.90 -2.37
CA ASN A 167 -18.49 -2.06 -1.61
C ASN A 167 -17.95 -1.77 -0.22
N ASN A 168 -18.33 -0.61 0.33
CA ASN A 168 -17.99 -0.18 1.69
C ASN A 168 -16.48 -0.29 1.96
N ALA A 169 -15.66 0.17 1.01
CA ALA A 169 -14.23 -0.02 1.00
C ALA A 169 -13.46 1.25 0.66
N PHE A 170 -12.29 1.42 1.26
CA PHE A 170 -11.28 2.35 0.78
C PHE A 170 -10.23 1.58 -0.03
N ILE A 171 -10.13 1.88 -1.32
CA ILE A 171 -9.31 1.14 -2.28
C ILE A 171 -8.11 2.00 -2.65
N VAL A 172 -6.89 1.47 -2.51
CA VAL A 172 -5.66 2.12 -2.97
C VAL A 172 -5.03 1.26 -4.05
N ILE A 173 -4.87 1.84 -5.23
CA ILE A 173 -4.15 1.27 -6.36
C ILE A 173 -2.83 2.01 -6.47
N ASP A 174 -1.75 1.38 -6.00
CA ASP A 174 -0.43 1.99 -5.94
C ASP A 174 0.43 1.61 -7.15
N GLU A 175 1.38 2.46 -7.52
CA GLU A 175 2.30 2.30 -8.67
C GLU A 175 1.56 2.01 -10.00
N ALA A 176 0.46 2.73 -10.24
CA ALA A 176 -0.41 2.48 -11.38
C ALA A 176 0.24 2.80 -12.74
N GLN A 177 1.39 3.50 -12.79
CA GLN A 177 2.18 3.64 -14.01
C GLN A 177 2.64 2.29 -14.57
N ASN A 178 2.73 1.28 -13.71
CA ASN A 178 3.07 -0.09 -14.07
C ASN A 178 1.84 -0.95 -14.44
N CYS A 179 0.71 -0.30 -14.74
CA CYS A 179 -0.50 -0.93 -15.26
C CYS A 179 -0.74 -0.51 -16.70
N THR A 180 -1.18 -1.45 -17.51
CA THR A 180 -1.73 -1.16 -18.83
C THR A 180 -3.07 -0.42 -18.71
N TYR A 181 -3.48 0.25 -19.79
CA TYR A 181 -4.80 0.90 -19.87
C TYR A 181 -5.95 -0.06 -19.49
N GLY A 182 -5.92 -1.30 -20.01
CA GLY A 182 -6.93 -2.31 -19.72
C GLY A 182 -6.99 -2.71 -18.25
N GLN A 183 -5.84 -2.80 -17.59
CA GLN A 183 -5.73 -3.11 -16.16
C GLN A 183 -6.31 -1.97 -15.30
N ILE A 184 -5.94 -0.71 -15.57
CA ILE A 184 -6.49 0.43 -14.83
C ILE A 184 -8.01 0.52 -15.07
N LYS A 185 -8.48 0.41 -16.30
CA LYS A 185 -9.91 0.39 -16.61
C LYS A 185 -10.64 -0.71 -15.85
N MET A 186 -10.08 -1.92 -15.81
CA MET A 186 -10.63 -3.03 -15.04
C MET A 186 -10.72 -2.70 -13.56
N LEU A 187 -9.68 -2.10 -12.97
CA LEU A 187 -9.65 -1.71 -11.56
C LEU A 187 -10.67 -0.61 -11.24
N LEU A 188 -10.77 0.44 -12.05
CA LEU A 188 -11.73 1.52 -11.86
C LEU A 188 -13.18 1.00 -11.82
N THR A 189 -13.49 -0.03 -12.63
CA THR A 189 -14.81 -0.66 -12.64
C THR A 189 -15.08 -1.56 -11.41
N ARG A 190 -14.15 -1.66 -10.46
CA ARG A 190 -14.35 -2.35 -9.16
C ARG A 190 -14.95 -1.44 -8.10
N LEU A 191 -14.97 -0.11 -8.33
CA LEU A 191 -15.55 0.84 -7.39
C LEU A 191 -17.03 0.50 -7.15
N GLY A 192 -17.34 0.18 -5.91
CA GLY A 192 -18.69 -0.16 -5.47
C GLY A 192 -19.34 0.96 -4.64
N TRP A 193 -20.52 0.68 -4.11
CA TRP A 193 -21.26 1.62 -3.30
C TRP A 193 -20.58 1.91 -1.95
N HIS A 194 -20.65 3.17 -1.51
CA HIS A 194 -20.05 3.64 -0.25
C HIS A 194 -18.54 3.42 -0.18
N SER A 195 -17.88 3.53 -1.33
CA SER A 195 -16.44 3.29 -1.43
C SER A 195 -15.70 4.51 -1.96
N THR A 196 -14.44 4.63 -1.56
CA THR A 196 -13.48 5.61 -2.06
C THR A 196 -12.34 4.85 -2.73
N MET A 197 -11.91 5.32 -3.89
CA MET A 197 -10.78 4.74 -4.62
C MET A 197 -9.73 5.80 -4.89
N VAL A 198 -8.47 5.43 -4.67
CA VAL A 198 -7.32 6.27 -4.99
C VAL A 198 -6.40 5.50 -5.91
N VAL A 199 -6.00 6.16 -7.00
CA VAL A 199 -4.99 5.66 -7.92
C VAL A 199 -3.75 6.52 -7.77
N THR A 200 -2.63 5.94 -7.36
CA THR A 200 -1.35 6.65 -7.21
C THR A 200 -0.35 6.18 -8.26
N GLY A 201 0.51 7.07 -8.72
CA GLY A 201 1.57 6.71 -9.64
C GLY A 201 2.36 7.90 -10.17
N ASP A 202 3.48 7.59 -10.81
CA ASP A 202 4.33 8.54 -11.51
C ASP A 202 4.31 8.23 -13.02
N PRO A 203 3.62 9.03 -13.85
CA PRO A 203 3.51 8.73 -15.27
C PRO A 203 4.83 8.84 -16.04
N ASP A 204 5.90 9.37 -15.41
CA ASP A 204 7.23 9.51 -16.00
C ASP A 204 8.20 8.38 -15.57
N GLN A 205 7.79 7.53 -14.61
CA GLN A 205 8.58 6.40 -14.10
C GLN A 205 7.81 5.09 -14.28
N THR A 206 7.89 4.49 -15.46
CA THR A 206 7.26 3.19 -15.72
C THR A 206 8.31 2.12 -16.01
N ASP A 207 8.12 0.94 -15.43
CA ASP A 207 8.93 -0.26 -15.72
C ASP A 207 8.38 -1.04 -16.93
N LEU A 208 7.25 -0.62 -17.48
CA LEU A 208 6.67 -1.21 -18.69
C LEU A 208 7.38 -0.69 -19.94
N LEU A 209 7.31 -1.48 -21.02
CA LEU A 209 7.78 -1.04 -22.33
C LEU A 209 7.08 0.28 -22.74
N GLU A 210 7.80 1.09 -23.52
CA GLU A 210 7.31 2.38 -23.99
C GLU A 210 5.91 2.27 -24.61
N GLY A 211 5.01 3.17 -24.23
CA GLY A 211 3.63 3.20 -24.69
C GLY A 211 2.69 2.17 -24.04
N MET A 212 3.17 1.28 -23.16
CA MET A 212 2.34 0.27 -22.51
C MET A 212 1.62 0.79 -21.27
N SER A 213 2.15 1.82 -20.60
CA SER A 213 1.52 2.42 -19.41
C SER A 213 0.22 3.14 -19.77
N GLY A 214 -0.86 2.80 -19.06
CA GLY A 214 -2.17 3.41 -19.25
C GLY A 214 -2.45 4.62 -18.37
N LEU A 215 -1.59 4.92 -17.39
CA LEU A 215 -1.89 5.90 -16.34
C LEU A 215 -2.09 7.31 -16.88
N ARG A 216 -1.21 7.78 -17.75
CA ARG A 216 -1.28 9.13 -18.35
C ARG A 216 -2.58 9.32 -19.15
N ASP A 217 -2.92 8.34 -19.96
CA ASP A 217 -4.14 8.37 -20.81
C ASP A 217 -5.42 8.34 -19.96
N ILE A 218 -5.47 7.48 -18.95
CA ILE A 218 -6.60 7.39 -18.01
C ILE A 218 -6.78 8.72 -17.28
N ALA A 219 -5.71 9.27 -16.71
CA ALA A 219 -5.77 10.53 -15.99
C ALA A 219 -6.31 11.67 -16.86
N ARG A 220 -5.80 11.80 -18.09
CA ARG A 220 -6.28 12.80 -19.06
C ARG A 220 -7.76 12.64 -19.40
N ARG A 221 -8.26 11.40 -19.53
CA ARG A 221 -9.67 11.12 -19.83
C ARG A 221 -10.60 11.37 -18.66
N LEU A 222 -10.12 11.19 -17.43
CA LEU A 222 -10.88 11.41 -16.21
C LEU A 222 -10.91 12.88 -15.78
N GLU A 223 -9.90 13.66 -16.15
CA GLU A 223 -9.75 15.07 -15.72
C GLU A 223 -10.95 15.99 -16.02
N PRO A 224 -11.71 15.82 -17.13
CA PRO A 224 -12.91 16.63 -17.38
C PRO A 224 -14.13 16.28 -16.50
N LEU A 225 -14.07 15.18 -15.74
CA LEU A 225 -15.18 14.72 -14.90
C LEU A 225 -15.09 15.40 -13.52
N THR A 226 -16.05 16.26 -13.20
CA THR A 226 -16.08 17.06 -11.96
C THR A 226 -16.19 16.23 -10.69
N GLU A 227 -16.70 15.01 -10.79
CA GLU A 227 -16.84 14.05 -9.69
C GLU A 227 -15.54 13.33 -9.34
N ILE A 228 -14.52 13.50 -10.18
CA ILE A 228 -13.21 12.85 -10.03
C ILE A 228 -12.14 13.91 -9.82
N ALA A 229 -11.28 13.71 -8.83
CA ALA A 229 -10.13 14.56 -8.63
C ALA A 229 -8.88 13.98 -9.32
N VAL A 230 -8.22 14.78 -10.17
CA VAL A 230 -6.88 14.48 -10.68
C VAL A 230 -5.90 15.48 -10.09
N ILE A 231 -5.09 15.02 -9.14
CA ILE A 231 -4.12 15.85 -8.42
C ILE A 231 -2.72 15.56 -8.96
N ARG A 232 -2.00 16.62 -9.32
CA ARG A 232 -0.61 16.55 -9.81
C ARG A 232 0.32 17.14 -8.77
N LEU A 233 1.14 16.29 -8.17
CA LEU A 233 2.24 16.71 -7.31
C LEU A 233 3.48 16.96 -8.18
N SER A 234 4.34 17.84 -7.73
CA SER A 234 5.56 18.26 -8.40
C SER A 234 6.79 17.96 -7.54
N ASP A 235 7.98 18.28 -8.06
CA ASP A 235 9.24 18.15 -7.29
C ASP A 235 9.23 19.00 -6.01
N ARG A 236 8.44 20.07 -5.94
CA ARG A 236 8.27 20.91 -4.74
C ARG A 236 7.54 20.19 -3.61
N ASP A 237 6.82 19.14 -3.93
CA ASP A 237 6.07 18.33 -2.97
C ASP A 237 6.88 17.14 -2.43
N ILE A 238 8.12 16.96 -2.92
CA ILE A 238 9.00 15.88 -2.48
C ILE A 238 9.48 16.17 -1.06
N VAL A 239 9.21 15.23 -0.16
CA VAL A 239 9.68 15.23 1.23
C VAL A 239 10.81 14.22 1.34
N ARG A 240 12.03 14.72 1.46
CA ARG A 240 13.24 13.88 1.60
C ARG A 240 14.06 14.31 2.78
N HIS A 241 14.82 13.38 3.34
CA HIS A 241 15.83 13.75 4.33
C HIS A 241 16.81 14.74 3.72
N PRO A 242 17.20 15.85 4.42
CA PRO A 242 18.07 16.89 3.86
C PRO A 242 19.37 16.36 3.25
N LEU A 243 19.95 15.30 3.86
CA LEU A 243 21.15 14.65 3.32
C LEU A 243 20.89 14.01 1.94
N VAL A 244 19.75 13.36 1.76
CA VAL A 244 19.37 12.74 0.47
C VAL A 244 19.18 13.82 -0.59
N ALA A 245 18.51 14.91 -0.24
CA ALA A 245 18.38 16.06 -1.14
C ALA A 245 19.76 16.62 -1.56
N GLY A 246 20.69 16.76 -0.60
CA GLY A 246 22.05 17.23 -0.88
C GLY A 246 22.84 16.26 -1.77
N MET A 247 22.75 14.95 -1.54
CA MET A 247 23.42 13.96 -2.40
C MET A 247 22.96 14.02 -3.85
N LEU A 248 21.66 14.18 -4.09
CA LEU A 248 21.09 14.22 -5.45
C LEU A 248 21.47 15.48 -6.24
N THR A 249 22.02 16.51 -5.60
CA THR A 249 22.53 17.69 -6.31
C THR A 249 23.94 17.49 -6.87
N VAL A 250 24.65 16.45 -6.45
CA VAL A 250 26.05 16.19 -6.83
C VAL A 250 26.26 14.86 -7.54
N LEU A 251 25.23 13.97 -7.56
CA LEU A 251 25.19 12.73 -8.32
C LEU A 251 24.50 12.92 -9.66
#